data_631bd4d05194b916b77aae24ab8f1011
#
_entry.id   631bd4d05194b916b77aae24ab8f1011
#
_cell.length_a   1.000
_cell.length_b   1.000
_cell.length_c   1.000
_cell.angle_alpha   90.00
_cell.angle_beta   90.00
_cell.angle_gamma   90.00
#
_symmetry.space_group_name_H-M   'P 1'
#
loop_
_entity.id
_entity.type
_entity.pdbx_description
1 polymer ?
#
loop_
_entity_poly.entity_id
_entity_poly.type
_entity_poly.pdbx_seq_one_letter_code
_entity_poly.pdbx_strand_id
1 'polypeptide(L)'
;VYRLFTSMFLHFGIEHLVNNMLVLFVLGSRLEQVIGKLRFLFIYLAGGMTGNIFSLILELRNQDFSVSAGASGAVFAVMGAMIYVVIRNKGWLGDLSMRQILVMAAFSLYFGFTSSGVDNAAHIGGMIAGFVLAVLIWHPRKKRDQQMEIYDQL
;
A
#
# COMPACT_ATOMS: atom_id res chain seq x y z
N VAL A 1 -11.59 6.06 18.14
CA VAL A 1 -10.98 4.89 17.46
C VAL A 1 -11.63 4.61 16.09
N TYR A 2 -12.98 4.57 15.97
CA TYR A 2 -13.64 4.29 14.69
C TYR A 2 -13.27 5.28 13.57
N ARG A 3 -12.96 6.52 13.90
CA ARG A 3 -12.56 7.56 12.93
C ARG A 3 -11.26 7.22 12.19
N LEU A 4 -10.32 6.51 12.83
CA LEU A 4 -9.09 6.04 12.18
C LEU A 4 -9.39 5.05 11.04
N PHE A 5 -10.45 4.27 11.17
CA PHE A 5 -10.90 3.36 10.13
C PHE A 5 -11.72 4.09 9.06
N THR A 6 -12.70 4.90 9.49
CA THR A 6 -13.60 5.57 8.54
C THR A 6 -12.91 6.65 7.71
N SER A 7 -11.86 7.30 8.25
CA SER A 7 -11.06 8.29 7.49
C SER A 7 -10.43 7.71 6.23
N MET A 8 -10.14 6.41 6.18
CA MET A 8 -9.61 5.73 5.00
C MET A 8 -10.58 5.73 3.79
N PHE A 9 -11.84 6.03 4.00
CA PHE A 9 -12.87 6.06 2.96
C PHE A 9 -13.38 7.47 2.63
N LEU A 10 -12.86 8.49 3.32
CA LEU A 10 -13.18 9.89 3.09
C LEU A 10 -12.12 10.54 2.22
N HIS A 11 -12.49 11.53 1.42
CA HIS A 11 -11.57 12.27 0.55
C HIS A 11 -11.89 13.76 0.56
N PHE A 12 -10.88 14.60 0.52
CA PHE A 12 -11.03 16.07 0.51
C PHE A 12 -11.52 16.66 -0.81
N GLY A 13 -11.64 15.83 -1.85
CA GLY A 13 -12.15 16.27 -3.15
C GLY A 13 -12.04 15.17 -4.20
N ILE A 14 -12.62 15.44 -5.38
CA ILE A 14 -12.67 14.47 -6.49
C ILE A 14 -11.27 14.13 -6.99
N GLU A 15 -10.37 15.10 -7.10
CA GLU A 15 -9.00 14.85 -7.57
C GLU A 15 -8.26 13.90 -6.63
N HIS A 16 -8.39 14.11 -5.30
CA HIS A 16 -7.80 13.24 -4.30
C HIS A 16 -8.36 11.81 -4.38
N LEU A 17 -9.67 11.68 -4.56
CA LEU A 17 -10.30 10.37 -4.76
C LEU A 17 -9.80 9.69 -6.03
N VAL A 18 -9.83 10.40 -7.17
CA VAL A 18 -9.42 9.85 -8.46
C VAL A 18 -7.96 9.39 -8.42
N ASN A 19 -7.05 10.19 -7.87
CA ASN A 19 -5.64 9.81 -7.75
C ASN A 19 -5.45 8.54 -6.90
N ASN A 20 -6.10 8.46 -5.74
CA ASN A 20 -6.04 7.26 -4.91
C ASN A 20 -6.59 6.03 -5.65
N MET A 21 -7.74 6.16 -6.32
CA MET A 21 -8.36 5.04 -7.04
C MET A 21 -7.51 4.60 -8.24
N LEU A 22 -6.89 5.53 -8.95
CA LEU A 22 -6.02 5.21 -10.08
C LEU A 22 -4.79 4.42 -9.63
N VAL A 23 -4.10 4.88 -8.59
CA VAL A 23 -2.93 4.15 -8.04
C VAL A 23 -3.36 2.79 -7.47
N LEU A 24 -4.47 2.75 -6.75
CA LEU A 24 -5.02 1.50 -6.21
C LEU A 24 -5.40 0.52 -7.33
N PHE A 25 -6.00 0.99 -8.42
CA PHE A 25 -6.34 0.16 -9.56
C PHE A 25 -5.09 -0.40 -10.24
N VAL A 26 -4.09 0.44 -10.49
CA VAL A 26 -2.85 0.04 -11.19
C VAL A 26 -2.01 -0.92 -10.36
N LEU A 27 -1.73 -0.60 -9.10
CA LEU A 27 -0.89 -1.43 -8.23
C LEU A 27 -1.69 -2.54 -7.54
N GLY A 28 -2.89 -2.20 -7.05
CA GLY A 28 -3.72 -3.11 -6.27
C GLY A 28 -4.17 -4.32 -7.08
N SER A 29 -4.61 -4.13 -8.33
CA SER A 29 -5.02 -5.25 -9.18
C SER A 29 -3.88 -6.24 -9.44
N ARG A 30 -2.66 -5.74 -9.65
CA ARG A 30 -1.49 -6.61 -9.85
C ARG A 30 -1.07 -7.31 -8.55
N LEU A 31 -1.09 -6.59 -7.44
CA LEU A 31 -0.77 -7.18 -6.14
C LEU A 31 -1.78 -8.26 -5.78
N GLU A 32 -3.09 -7.97 -5.94
CA GLU A 32 -4.17 -8.93 -5.67
C GLU A 32 -4.01 -10.23 -6.46
N GLN A 33 -3.68 -10.15 -7.75
CA GLN A 33 -3.44 -11.32 -8.60
C GLN A 33 -2.33 -12.23 -8.07
N VAL A 34 -1.29 -11.64 -7.44
CA VAL A 34 -0.12 -12.39 -6.96
C VAL A 34 -0.33 -12.95 -5.55
N ILE A 35 -0.86 -12.13 -4.64
CA ILE A 35 -0.98 -12.53 -3.22
C ILE A 35 -2.36 -13.10 -2.86
N GLY A 36 -3.36 -12.90 -3.73
CA GLY A 36 -4.75 -13.31 -3.52
C GLY A 36 -5.60 -12.27 -2.79
N LYS A 37 -6.91 -12.31 -3.01
CA LYS A 37 -7.90 -11.30 -2.56
C LYS A 37 -7.88 -11.06 -1.06
N LEU A 38 -7.86 -12.10 -0.24
CA LEU A 38 -7.93 -11.95 1.22
C LEU A 38 -6.68 -11.31 1.81
N ARG A 39 -5.48 -11.69 1.31
CA ARG A 39 -4.22 -11.08 1.75
C ARG A 39 -4.12 -9.64 1.28
N PHE A 40 -4.57 -9.35 0.07
CA PHE A 40 -4.66 -7.99 -0.45
C PHE A 40 -5.55 -7.11 0.43
N LEU A 41 -6.78 -7.55 0.71
CA LEU A 41 -7.72 -6.84 1.56
C LEU A 41 -7.15 -6.62 2.97
N PHE A 42 -6.51 -7.62 3.54
CA PHE A 42 -5.87 -7.52 4.85
C PHE A 42 -4.74 -6.48 4.85
N ILE A 43 -3.85 -6.48 3.85
CA ILE A 43 -2.77 -5.48 3.72
C ILE A 43 -3.36 -4.07 3.57
N TYR A 44 -4.37 -3.91 2.73
CA TYR A 44 -5.04 -2.62 2.53
C TYR A 44 -5.61 -2.07 3.84
N LEU A 45 -6.42 -2.86 4.54
CA LEU A 45 -7.11 -2.41 5.75
C LEU A 45 -6.15 -2.28 6.93
N ALA A 46 -5.36 -3.30 7.23
CA ALA A 46 -4.44 -3.29 8.38
C ALA A 46 -3.29 -2.31 8.17
N GLY A 47 -2.74 -2.25 6.95
CA GLY A 47 -1.67 -1.32 6.61
C GLY A 47 -2.13 0.14 6.66
N GLY A 48 -3.32 0.45 6.12
CA GLY A 48 -3.88 1.79 6.19
C GLY A 48 -4.19 2.22 7.64
N MET A 49 -4.77 1.30 8.43
CA MET A 49 -5.02 1.54 9.85
C MET A 49 -3.73 1.81 10.63
N THR A 50 -2.67 1.04 10.34
CA THR A 50 -1.35 1.24 10.97
C THR A 50 -0.75 2.59 10.56
N GLY A 51 -0.91 3.01 9.30
CA GLY A 51 -0.52 4.33 8.85
C GLY A 51 -1.20 5.45 9.63
N ASN A 52 -2.53 5.38 9.77
CA ASN A 52 -3.30 6.36 10.53
C ASN A 52 -2.93 6.37 12.03
N ILE A 53 -2.64 5.21 12.63
CA ILE A 53 -2.16 5.12 14.02
C ILE A 53 -0.78 5.77 14.14
N PHE A 54 0.12 5.52 13.18
CA PHE A 54 1.45 6.12 13.17
C PHE A 54 1.37 7.64 13.07
N SER A 55 0.52 8.18 12.20
CA SER A 55 0.27 9.62 12.10
C SER A 55 -0.24 10.20 13.43
N LEU A 56 -1.26 9.58 14.01
CA LEU A 56 -1.80 10.01 15.30
C LEU A 56 -0.75 10.04 16.42
N ILE A 57 0.14 9.06 16.48
CA ILE A 57 1.22 9.02 17.47
C ILE A 57 2.17 10.21 17.27
N LEU A 58 2.51 10.57 16.03
CA LEU A 58 3.35 11.73 15.76
C LEU A 58 2.66 13.05 16.07
N GLU A 59 1.38 13.20 15.75
CA GLU A 59 0.57 14.37 16.09
C GLU A 59 0.51 14.59 17.61
N LEU A 60 0.24 13.52 18.36
CA LEU A 60 0.22 13.58 19.84
C LEU A 60 1.59 13.96 20.41
N ARG A 61 2.68 13.47 19.82
CA ARG A 61 4.04 13.78 20.26
C ARG A 61 4.43 15.22 19.95
N ASN A 62 4.06 15.72 18.78
CA ASN A 62 4.46 17.05 18.31
C ASN A 62 3.46 18.14 18.75
N GLN A 63 2.33 17.77 19.34
CA GLN A 63 1.22 18.69 19.69
C GLN A 63 0.68 19.47 18.48
N ASP A 64 0.80 18.90 17.29
CA ASP A 64 0.36 19.49 16.02
C ASP A 64 -0.73 18.56 15.42
N PHE A 65 -1.98 18.98 15.55
CA PHE A 65 -3.13 18.18 15.16
C PHE A 65 -3.67 18.66 13.83
N SER A 66 -3.78 17.75 12.89
CA SER A 66 -4.34 17.98 11.58
C SER A 66 -5.57 17.11 11.31
N VAL A 67 -6.42 17.52 10.38
CA VAL A 67 -7.50 16.66 9.90
C VAL A 67 -6.95 15.79 8.77
N SER A 68 -6.82 14.50 9.04
CA SER A 68 -6.41 13.51 8.06
C SER A 68 -7.61 12.74 7.52
N ALA A 69 -7.72 12.64 6.21
CA ALA A 69 -8.70 11.81 5.52
C ALA A 69 -8.18 11.36 4.17
N GLY A 70 -8.41 10.11 3.83
CA GLY A 70 -8.05 9.54 2.53
C GLY A 70 -7.66 8.07 2.59
N ALA A 71 -7.88 7.39 1.48
CA ALA A 71 -7.41 6.02 1.27
C ALA A 71 -5.88 5.93 1.13
N SER A 72 -5.18 7.07 1.09
CA SER A 72 -3.78 7.14 0.68
C SER A 72 -2.85 6.34 1.59
N GLY A 73 -3.03 6.33 2.91
CA GLY A 73 -2.27 5.46 3.82
C GLY A 73 -2.38 3.98 3.46
N ALA A 74 -3.58 3.52 3.09
CA ALA A 74 -3.81 2.15 2.63
C ALA A 74 -3.24 1.90 1.22
N VAL A 75 -3.32 2.89 0.32
CA VAL A 75 -2.69 2.84 -1.01
C VAL A 75 -1.17 2.72 -0.87
N PHE A 76 -0.56 3.47 0.05
CA PHE A 76 0.86 3.35 0.35
C PHE A 76 1.21 2.00 0.99
N ALA A 77 0.31 1.38 1.76
CA ALA A 77 0.50 0.02 2.24
C ALA A 77 0.52 -1.00 1.09
N VAL A 78 -0.38 -0.86 0.12
CA VAL A 78 -0.35 -1.65 -1.13
C VAL A 78 0.97 -1.45 -1.87
N MET A 79 1.46 -0.21 -1.97
CA MET A 79 2.74 0.11 -2.59
C MET A 79 3.92 -0.54 -1.84
N GLY A 80 3.95 -0.48 -0.52
CA GLY A 80 4.95 -1.16 0.32
C GLY A 80 4.96 -2.67 0.12
N ALA A 81 3.78 -3.30 0.08
CA ALA A 81 3.64 -4.72 -0.21
C ALA A 81 4.12 -5.07 -1.62
N MET A 82 3.82 -4.21 -2.61
CA MET A 82 4.28 -4.38 -3.99
C MET A 82 5.81 -4.33 -4.09
N ILE A 83 6.46 -3.41 -3.36
CA ILE A 83 7.93 -3.34 -3.29
C ILE A 83 8.49 -4.69 -2.84
N TYR A 84 7.96 -5.28 -1.77
CA TYR A 84 8.40 -6.60 -1.30
C TYR A 84 8.20 -7.68 -2.36
N VAL A 85 7.02 -7.75 -2.97
CA VAL A 85 6.70 -8.75 -3.99
C VAL A 85 7.66 -8.64 -5.19
N VAL A 86 7.94 -7.42 -5.65
CA VAL A 86 8.86 -7.19 -6.77
C VAL A 86 10.30 -7.55 -6.41
N ILE A 87 10.76 -7.26 -5.18
CA ILE A 87 12.06 -7.74 -4.68
C ILE A 87 12.14 -9.26 -4.78
N ARG A 88 11.11 -9.97 -4.33
CA ARG A 88 11.06 -11.45 -4.37
C ARG A 88 10.99 -12.01 -5.79
N ASN A 89 10.49 -11.22 -6.73
CA ASN A 89 10.39 -11.55 -8.16
C ASN A 89 11.54 -10.96 -9.00
N LYS A 90 12.72 -10.76 -8.41
CA LYS A 90 13.94 -10.29 -9.11
C LYS A 90 13.80 -8.91 -9.76
N GLY A 91 13.01 -8.02 -9.17
CA GLY A 91 12.87 -6.62 -9.59
C GLY A 91 11.73 -6.34 -10.57
N TRP A 92 10.93 -7.35 -10.94
CA TRP A 92 9.83 -7.22 -11.90
C TRP A 92 8.56 -7.93 -11.43
N LEU A 93 7.42 -7.39 -11.82
CA LEU A 93 6.12 -8.04 -11.70
C LEU A 93 5.28 -7.72 -12.94
N GLY A 94 5.23 -8.67 -13.90
CA GLY A 94 4.67 -8.40 -15.22
C GLY A 94 5.46 -7.29 -15.93
N ASP A 95 4.77 -6.21 -16.29
CA ASP A 95 5.31 -5.00 -16.90
C ASP A 95 5.84 -3.95 -15.89
N LEU A 96 5.61 -4.17 -14.58
CA LEU A 96 6.06 -3.26 -13.51
C LEU A 96 7.47 -3.61 -13.03
N SER A 97 8.36 -2.62 -13.10
CA SER A 97 9.70 -2.70 -12.55
C SER A 97 9.78 -2.05 -11.16
N MET A 98 10.76 -2.44 -10.36
CA MET A 98 11.11 -1.78 -9.10
C MET A 98 11.28 -0.27 -9.28
N ARG A 99 11.99 0.15 -10.36
CA ARG A 99 12.21 1.57 -10.64
C ARG A 99 10.91 2.35 -10.79
N GLN A 100 9.93 1.81 -11.51
CA GLN A 100 8.63 2.47 -11.69
C GLN A 100 7.88 2.64 -10.37
N ILE A 101 7.88 1.61 -9.52
CA ILE A 101 7.22 1.66 -8.21
C ILE A 101 7.89 2.70 -7.31
N LEU A 102 9.24 2.71 -7.26
CA LEU A 102 9.98 3.69 -6.46
C LEU A 102 9.79 5.12 -6.96
N VAL A 103 9.74 5.33 -8.28
CA VAL A 103 9.44 6.64 -8.86
C VAL A 103 8.02 7.08 -8.49
N MET A 104 7.01 6.19 -8.59
CA MET A 104 5.64 6.51 -8.17
C MET A 104 5.57 6.86 -6.68
N ALA A 105 6.25 6.10 -5.81
CA ALA A 105 6.31 6.38 -4.38
C ALA A 105 6.96 7.74 -4.10
N ALA A 106 8.11 8.02 -4.73
CA ALA A 106 8.83 9.27 -4.56
C ALA A 106 8.01 10.48 -5.02
N PHE A 107 7.35 10.39 -6.18
CA PHE A 107 6.46 11.45 -6.67
C PHE A 107 5.27 11.66 -5.73
N SER A 108 4.62 10.59 -5.28
CA SER A 108 3.48 10.69 -4.36
C SER A 108 3.85 11.33 -3.03
N LEU A 109 5.03 10.98 -2.48
CA LEU A 109 5.56 11.62 -1.27
C LEU A 109 5.95 13.09 -1.52
N TYR A 110 6.62 13.39 -2.64
CA TYR A 110 6.99 14.75 -2.99
C TYR A 110 5.76 15.66 -3.07
N PHE A 111 4.72 15.25 -3.79
CA PHE A 111 3.46 15.99 -3.84
C PHE A 111 2.79 16.10 -2.47
N GLY A 112 2.88 15.05 -1.65
CA GLY A 112 2.41 15.09 -0.28
C GLY A 112 3.10 16.16 0.57
N PHE A 113 4.41 16.32 0.42
CA PHE A 113 5.18 17.35 1.17
C PHE A 113 4.96 18.78 0.62
N THR A 114 4.60 18.92 -0.64
CA THR A 114 4.38 20.22 -1.29
C THR A 114 2.93 20.69 -1.25
N SER A 115 1.99 19.80 -0.91
CA SER A 115 0.56 20.08 -0.84
C SER A 115 0.08 20.21 0.60
N SER A 116 -0.81 21.16 0.87
CA SER A 116 -1.44 21.29 2.18
C SER A 116 -2.48 20.19 2.41
N GLY A 117 -2.61 19.74 3.66
CA GLY A 117 -3.63 18.74 4.06
C GLY A 117 -3.31 17.29 3.70
N VAL A 118 -2.08 17.00 3.28
CA VAL A 118 -1.62 15.62 3.01
C VAL A 118 -0.88 15.06 4.21
N ASP A 119 -1.33 13.91 4.68
CA ASP A 119 -0.75 13.18 5.81
C ASP A 119 0.41 12.28 5.38
N ASN A 120 1.61 12.85 5.28
CA ASN A 120 2.81 12.09 4.92
C ASN A 120 3.24 11.09 5.99
N ALA A 121 2.88 11.31 7.24
CA ALA A 121 3.13 10.34 8.30
C ALA A 121 2.32 9.06 8.08
N ALA A 122 1.04 9.20 7.74
CA ALA A 122 0.20 8.05 7.36
C ALA A 122 0.72 7.34 6.09
N HIS A 123 1.25 8.08 5.10
CA HIS A 123 1.85 7.51 3.90
C HIS A 123 3.07 6.64 4.24
N ILE A 124 4.02 7.17 4.98
CA ILE A 124 5.24 6.47 5.36
C ILE A 124 4.91 5.28 6.26
N GLY A 125 4.07 5.50 7.28
CA GLY A 125 3.62 4.43 8.19
C GLY A 125 2.89 3.31 7.45
N GLY A 126 2.00 3.66 6.53
CA GLY A 126 1.29 2.71 5.67
C GLY A 126 2.25 1.90 4.80
N MET A 127 3.19 2.56 4.12
CA MET A 127 4.16 1.90 3.25
C MET A 127 5.04 0.90 4.01
N ILE A 128 5.55 1.28 5.17
CA ILE A 128 6.34 0.39 6.03
C ILE A 128 5.48 -0.80 6.50
N ALA A 129 4.26 -0.52 6.99
CA ALA A 129 3.35 -1.56 7.45
C ALA A 129 3.00 -2.55 6.35
N GLY A 130 2.68 -2.07 5.16
CA GLY A 130 2.36 -2.92 4.01
C GLY A 130 3.52 -3.82 3.59
N PHE A 131 4.74 -3.28 3.58
CA PHE A 131 5.94 -4.07 3.33
C PHE A 131 6.11 -5.19 4.37
N VAL A 132 6.05 -4.85 5.66
CA VAL A 132 6.19 -5.82 6.76
C VAL A 132 5.09 -6.88 6.72
N LEU A 133 3.83 -6.47 6.51
CA LEU A 133 2.71 -7.40 6.39
C LEU A 133 2.92 -8.36 5.21
N ALA A 134 3.37 -7.87 4.06
CA ALA A 134 3.66 -8.73 2.91
C ALA A 134 4.78 -9.75 3.22
N VAL A 135 5.84 -9.35 3.94
CA VAL A 135 6.89 -10.26 4.42
C VAL A 135 6.31 -11.37 5.29
N LEU A 136 5.37 -11.04 6.17
CA LEU A 136 4.81 -11.99 7.14
C LEU A 136 3.80 -12.97 6.52
N ILE A 137 2.98 -12.50 5.57
CA ILE A 137 1.82 -13.28 5.12
C ILE A 137 1.96 -13.86 3.71
N TRP A 138 2.97 -13.44 2.94
CA TRP A 138 3.15 -13.93 1.58
C TRP A 138 4.59 -14.39 1.31
N HIS A 139 4.70 -15.59 0.75
CA HIS A 139 5.94 -16.17 0.30
C HIS A 139 5.78 -16.66 -1.14
N PRO A 140 6.75 -16.40 -2.04
CA PRO A 140 6.68 -16.93 -3.40
C PRO A 140 6.68 -18.46 -3.38
N ARG A 141 5.79 -19.07 -4.18
CA ARG A 141 5.79 -20.53 -4.36
C ARG A 141 7.12 -21.00 -4.96
N LYS A 142 7.64 -22.13 -4.48
CA LYS A 142 8.83 -22.76 -5.08
C LYS A 142 8.50 -23.23 -6.48
N LYS A 143 9.44 -23.12 -7.43
CA LYS A 143 9.26 -23.59 -8.82
C LYS A 143 8.79 -25.04 -8.94
N ARG A 144 9.12 -25.90 -7.97
CA ARG A 144 8.70 -27.30 -7.92
C ARG A 144 7.19 -27.48 -7.78
N ASP A 145 6.55 -26.61 -7.02
CA ASP A 145 5.10 -26.69 -6.78
C ASP A 145 4.31 -26.26 -8.02
N GLN A 146 4.86 -25.31 -8.81
CA GLN A 146 4.28 -24.90 -10.08
C GLN A 146 4.36 -26.01 -11.16
N GLN A 147 5.44 -26.79 -11.18
CA GLN A 147 5.57 -27.91 -12.09
C GLN A 147 4.61 -29.05 -11.74
N MET A 148 4.37 -29.33 -10.46
CA MET A 148 3.41 -30.35 -10.04
C MET A 148 1.97 -29.98 -10.41
N GLU A 149 1.55 -28.71 -10.24
CA GLU A 149 0.21 -28.26 -10.68
C GLU A 149 -0.02 -28.45 -12.19
N ILE A 150 1.04 -28.34 -13.01
CA ILE A 150 0.94 -28.58 -14.47
C ILE A 150 0.79 -30.08 -14.77
N TYR A 151 1.49 -30.95 -14.04
CA TYR A 151 1.37 -32.40 -14.23
C TYR A 151 0.00 -32.95 -13.77
N ASP A 152 -0.61 -32.35 -12.74
CA ASP A 152 -1.94 -32.75 -12.24
C ASP A 152 -3.10 -32.30 -13.14
N GLN A 153 -2.82 -31.41 -14.13
CA GLN A 153 -3.81 -30.93 -15.12
C GLN A 153 -3.72 -31.63 -16.50
N LEU A 154 -2.73 -32.50 -16.68
CA LEU A 154 -2.52 -33.31 -17.91
C LEU A 154 -3.05 -34.74 -17.75
#